data_4c53bc5def809e8942f12c50d99ca817
#
_entry.id   4c53bc5def809e8942f12c50d99ca817
#
_cell.length_a   1.000
_cell.length_b   1.000
_cell.length_c   1.000
_cell.angle_alpha   90.00
_cell.angle_beta   90.00
_cell.angle_gamma   90.00
#
_symmetry.space_group_name_H-M   'P 1'
#
loop_
_entity.id
_entity.type
_entity.pdbx_description
1 polymer ?
#
loop_
_entity_poly.entity_id
_entity_poly.type
_entity_poly.pdbx_seq_one_letter_code
_entity_poly.pdbx_strand_id
1 'polypeptide(L)'
;ADDVERLCESHPEIAAVVVTSPTYEGVISDIAQIARVAHAHHVRVIVDEAHGAHLPFIKPEYSAIHMGADVVVQSLHKTLPAMTQTAVIHVCTEELVKPVEQALEIFLSSSPSYIFMMNMEAAICYMADHDFTEYENNLREFRENCAKLPQITMIEKEAVCAAGAYGYDETRLVYSAAVPGPELLAMLADKGDVVCEMAGRKHVVLISTVRDGQEDFEQLYRTLQMCDVALTKEGDHEKERCAGQEELQKLAGTLARAPIYVYPPGSYIVNTGEIITAETVEKLCAYQAAGLHIRGI
;
A
#
# COMPACT_ATOMS: atom_id res chain seq x y z
N ALA A 1 10.75 -2.70 -15.19
CA ALA A 1 10.63 -2.93 -16.64
C ALA A 1 11.53 -4.07 -17.10
N ASP A 2 12.82 -4.05 -16.75
CA ASP A 2 13.81 -5.06 -17.21
C ASP A 2 13.42 -6.49 -16.82
N ASP A 3 12.84 -6.70 -15.63
CA ASP A 3 12.35 -8.02 -15.24
C ASP A 3 11.14 -8.45 -16.08
N VAL A 4 10.27 -7.51 -16.46
CA VAL A 4 9.13 -7.79 -17.35
C VAL A 4 9.65 -8.20 -18.73
N GLU A 5 10.60 -7.48 -19.29
CA GLU A 5 11.21 -7.81 -20.57
C GLU A 5 11.82 -9.22 -20.56
N ARG A 6 12.67 -9.50 -19.58
CA ARG A 6 13.31 -10.80 -19.40
C ARG A 6 12.29 -11.96 -19.26
N LEU A 7 11.20 -11.72 -18.51
CA LEU A 7 10.14 -12.73 -18.33
C LEU A 7 9.37 -12.95 -19.64
N CYS A 8 9.00 -11.90 -20.37
CA CYS A 8 8.31 -12.02 -21.64
C CYS A 8 9.17 -12.73 -22.72
N GLU A 9 10.49 -12.49 -22.72
CA GLU A 9 11.42 -13.18 -23.61
C GLU A 9 11.54 -14.69 -23.28
N SER A 10 11.62 -15.03 -21.99
CA SER A 10 11.79 -16.43 -21.55
C SER A 10 10.48 -17.23 -21.49
N HIS A 11 9.33 -16.55 -21.47
CA HIS A 11 8.00 -17.13 -21.30
C HIS A 11 7.01 -16.55 -22.32
N PRO A 12 7.06 -17.00 -23.58
CA PRO A 12 6.19 -16.46 -24.64
C PRO A 12 4.70 -16.77 -24.45
N GLU A 13 4.35 -17.62 -23.49
CA GLU A 13 2.97 -17.94 -23.10
C GLU A 13 2.34 -16.89 -22.18
N ILE A 14 3.10 -15.90 -21.67
CA ILE A 14 2.56 -14.84 -20.83
C ILE A 14 1.55 -13.99 -21.65
N ALA A 15 0.34 -13.92 -21.18
CA ALA A 15 -0.73 -13.14 -21.81
C ALA A 15 -0.91 -11.75 -21.17
N ALA A 16 -0.60 -11.62 -19.87
CA ALA A 16 -0.73 -10.36 -19.15
C ALA A 16 0.28 -10.24 -17.99
N VAL A 17 0.66 -9.02 -17.68
CA VAL A 17 1.39 -8.63 -16.48
C VAL A 17 0.43 -7.90 -15.54
N VAL A 18 0.37 -8.33 -14.28
CA VAL A 18 -0.42 -7.68 -13.24
C VAL A 18 0.53 -6.95 -12.29
N VAL A 19 0.31 -5.66 -12.09
CA VAL A 19 1.17 -4.81 -11.25
C VAL A 19 0.32 -4.08 -10.24
N THR A 20 0.74 -4.05 -8.97
CA THR A 20 0.14 -3.17 -7.94
C THR A 20 0.90 -1.86 -7.88
N SER A 21 0.23 -0.75 -8.17
CA SER A 21 0.80 0.61 -8.11
C SER A 21 -0.31 1.65 -7.88
N PRO A 22 -0.25 2.46 -6.81
CA PRO A 22 0.77 2.45 -5.74
C PRO A 22 0.73 1.19 -4.87
N THR A 23 1.86 0.89 -4.21
CA THR A 23 1.86 -0.09 -3.11
C THR A 23 1.12 0.48 -1.88
N TYR A 24 0.96 -0.34 -0.85
CA TYR A 24 0.35 0.08 0.42
C TYR A 24 1.09 1.28 1.04
N GLU A 25 2.40 1.27 0.96
CA GLU A 25 3.29 2.32 1.47
C GLU A 25 3.40 3.53 0.53
N GLY A 26 2.79 3.48 -0.64
CA GLY A 26 2.75 4.59 -1.60
C GLY A 26 3.84 4.56 -2.68
N VAL A 27 4.55 3.46 -2.86
CA VAL A 27 5.56 3.34 -3.94
C VAL A 27 4.87 3.23 -5.29
N ILE A 28 5.26 4.07 -6.24
CA ILE A 28 4.72 4.10 -7.60
C ILE A 28 5.72 3.48 -8.57
N SER A 29 5.22 2.56 -9.39
CA SER A 29 5.97 1.89 -10.45
C SER A 29 5.94 2.70 -11.75
N ASP A 30 6.98 2.58 -12.58
CA ASP A 30 6.98 3.13 -13.94
C ASP A 30 6.09 2.28 -14.87
N ILE A 31 4.78 2.49 -14.73
CA ILE A 31 3.78 1.78 -15.53
C ILE A 31 3.95 2.09 -17.02
N ALA A 32 4.38 3.31 -17.37
CA ALA A 32 4.58 3.68 -18.77
C ALA A 32 5.70 2.85 -19.41
N GLN A 33 6.81 2.64 -18.72
CA GLN A 33 7.89 1.81 -19.20
C GLN A 33 7.48 0.33 -19.21
N ILE A 34 6.80 -0.15 -18.17
CA ILE A 34 6.29 -1.53 -18.11
C ILE A 34 5.32 -1.79 -19.28
N ALA A 35 4.38 -0.89 -19.54
CA ALA A 35 3.43 -1.01 -20.64
C ALA A 35 4.13 -1.03 -22.00
N ARG A 36 5.09 -0.14 -22.22
CA ARG A 36 5.88 -0.11 -23.45
C ARG A 36 6.59 -1.43 -23.73
N VAL A 37 7.22 -2.02 -22.71
CA VAL A 37 7.91 -3.31 -22.81
C VAL A 37 6.92 -4.44 -23.04
N ALA A 38 5.89 -4.56 -22.21
CA ALA A 38 4.88 -5.62 -22.33
C ALA A 38 4.17 -5.60 -23.70
N HIS A 39 3.77 -4.43 -24.18
CA HIS A 39 3.10 -4.29 -25.47
C HIS A 39 4.02 -4.68 -26.65
N ALA A 40 5.34 -4.45 -26.55
CA ALA A 40 6.29 -4.90 -27.56
C ALA A 40 6.31 -6.45 -27.71
N HIS A 41 5.94 -7.17 -26.65
CA HIS A 41 5.78 -8.63 -26.63
C HIS A 41 4.32 -9.09 -26.79
N HIS A 42 3.38 -8.19 -27.14
CA HIS A 42 1.95 -8.45 -27.22
C HIS A 42 1.30 -8.92 -25.90
N VAL A 43 1.88 -8.53 -24.76
CA VAL A 43 1.41 -8.82 -23.41
C VAL A 43 0.61 -7.64 -22.89
N ARG A 44 -0.54 -7.90 -22.26
CA ARG A 44 -1.40 -6.88 -21.67
C ARG A 44 -0.90 -6.44 -20.29
N VAL A 45 -1.20 -5.19 -19.90
CA VAL A 45 -0.86 -4.66 -18.57
C VAL A 45 -2.13 -4.35 -17.79
N ILE A 46 -2.28 -5.03 -16.66
CA ILE A 46 -3.38 -4.84 -15.72
C ILE A 46 -2.80 -4.23 -14.45
N VAL A 47 -3.32 -3.10 -14.02
CA VAL A 47 -2.83 -2.43 -12.81
C VAL A 47 -3.87 -2.48 -11.70
N ASP A 48 -3.48 -3.07 -10.58
CA ASP A 48 -4.18 -2.91 -9.32
C ASP A 48 -3.78 -1.56 -8.71
N GLU A 49 -4.59 -0.55 -8.99
CA GLU A 49 -4.46 0.81 -8.46
C GLU A 49 -5.48 1.04 -7.32
N ALA A 50 -5.77 -0.01 -6.52
CA ALA A 50 -6.73 0.08 -5.43
C ALA A 50 -6.42 1.20 -4.43
N HIS A 51 -5.15 1.55 -4.25
CA HIS A 51 -4.70 2.64 -3.39
C HIS A 51 -4.45 3.96 -4.12
N GLY A 52 -4.81 4.09 -5.40
CA GLY A 52 -4.52 5.24 -6.23
C GLY A 52 -5.73 5.94 -6.85
N ALA A 53 -6.97 5.70 -6.36
CA ALA A 53 -8.16 6.31 -6.94
C ALA A 53 -8.18 7.85 -6.89
N HIS A 54 -7.39 8.47 -6.02
CA HIS A 54 -7.22 9.93 -5.94
C HIS A 54 -6.22 10.49 -6.97
N LEU A 55 -5.31 9.64 -7.47
CA LEU A 55 -4.22 10.09 -8.36
C LEU A 55 -4.73 10.80 -9.63
N PRO A 56 -5.77 10.34 -10.34
CA PRO A 56 -6.26 11.03 -11.52
C PRO A 56 -6.64 12.51 -11.27
N PHE A 57 -6.94 12.87 -10.02
CA PHE A 57 -7.40 14.21 -9.65
C PHE A 57 -6.28 15.10 -9.11
N ILE A 58 -5.33 14.54 -8.34
CA ILE A 58 -4.31 15.35 -7.67
C ILE A 58 -2.89 15.14 -8.21
N LYS A 59 -2.58 13.98 -8.81
CA LYS A 59 -1.28 13.63 -9.40
C LYS A 59 -1.47 12.77 -10.65
N PRO A 60 -2.13 13.29 -11.70
CA PRO A 60 -2.52 12.49 -12.87
C PRO A 60 -1.33 11.83 -13.58
N GLU A 61 -0.14 12.39 -13.46
CA GLU A 61 1.10 11.81 -13.99
C GLU A 61 1.50 10.47 -13.34
N TYR A 62 0.91 10.14 -12.20
CA TYR A 62 1.15 8.88 -11.49
C TYR A 62 0.03 7.86 -11.65
N SER A 63 -1.10 8.25 -12.24
CA SER A 63 -2.21 7.32 -12.46
C SER A 63 -1.95 6.40 -13.65
N ALA A 64 -2.11 5.10 -13.42
CA ALA A 64 -1.94 4.07 -14.44
C ALA A 64 -2.88 4.25 -15.64
N ILE A 65 -4.03 4.91 -15.46
CA ILE A 65 -4.97 5.27 -16.54
C ILE A 65 -4.27 6.10 -17.62
N HIS A 66 -3.35 6.97 -17.22
CA HIS A 66 -2.62 7.87 -18.13
C HIS A 66 -1.25 7.32 -18.54
N MET A 67 -0.81 6.20 -17.94
CA MET A 67 0.50 5.63 -18.15
C MET A 67 0.52 4.44 -19.13
N GLY A 68 -0.61 4.19 -19.84
CA GLY A 68 -0.66 3.16 -20.88
C GLY A 68 -1.02 1.76 -20.40
N ALA A 69 -1.56 1.60 -19.20
CA ALA A 69 -2.17 0.35 -18.77
C ALA A 69 -3.37 0.00 -19.63
N ASP A 70 -3.62 -1.30 -19.88
CA ASP A 70 -4.79 -1.77 -20.63
C ASP A 70 -6.05 -1.80 -19.76
N VAL A 71 -5.89 -2.20 -18.49
CA VAL A 71 -6.97 -2.24 -17.49
C VAL A 71 -6.44 -1.74 -16.17
N VAL A 72 -7.23 -0.89 -15.49
CA VAL A 72 -6.90 -0.36 -14.16
C VAL A 72 -8.07 -0.57 -13.20
N VAL A 73 -7.81 -1.11 -12.04
CA VAL A 73 -8.79 -1.33 -10.97
C VAL A 73 -8.52 -0.38 -9.82
N GLN A 74 -9.52 0.41 -9.43
CA GLN A 74 -9.43 1.37 -8.33
C GLN A 74 -10.49 1.11 -7.26
N SER A 75 -10.09 1.11 -5.99
CA SER A 75 -11.01 1.09 -4.85
C SER A 75 -11.30 2.52 -4.41
N LEU A 76 -12.49 3.03 -4.72
CA LEU A 76 -12.84 4.42 -4.41
C LEU A 76 -12.83 4.67 -2.90
N HIS A 77 -13.35 3.72 -2.13
CA HIS A 77 -13.49 3.81 -0.67
C HIS A 77 -12.16 3.90 0.11
N LYS A 78 -11.01 3.64 -0.52
CA LYS A 78 -9.72 3.71 0.17
C LYS A 78 -9.12 5.11 0.21
N THR A 79 -9.40 5.92 -0.81
CA THR A 79 -8.73 7.22 -0.98
C THR A 79 -9.67 8.36 -1.37
N LEU A 80 -10.90 8.07 -1.76
CA LEU A 80 -11.95 9.04 -2.03
C LEU A 80 -12.99 9.03 -0.91
N PRO A 81 -13.81 10.09 -0.76
CA PRO A 81 -14.91 10.14 0.20
C PRO A 81 -16.09 9.25 -0.25
N ALA A 82 -15.82 7.95 -0.42
CA ALA A 82 -16.76 6.95 -0.91
C ALA A 82 -17.02 5.85 0.11
N MET A 83 -18.22 5.25 0.06
CA MET A 83 -18.60 4.15 0.95
C MET A 83 -17.75 2.91 0.71
N THR A 84 -17.52 2.13 1.77
CA THR A 84 -16.85 0.82 1.68
C THR A 84 -17.51 -0.07 0.62
N GLN A 85 -16.70 -0.92 -0.04
CA GLN A 85 -17.06 -1.81 -1.15
C GLN A 85 -17.24 -1.11 -2.52
N THR A 86 -17.04 0.20 -2.62
CA THR A 86 -17.09 0.89 -3.91
C THR A 86 -15.77 0.76 -4.65
N ALA A 87 -15.84 0.35 -5.90
CA ALA A 87 -14.68 0.20 -6.79
C ALA A 87 -15.08 0.47 -8.23
N VAL A 88 -14.10 0.81 -9.06
CA VAL A 88 -14.28 0.98 -10.50
C VAL A 88 -13.19 0.21 -11.25
N ILE A 89 -13.52 -0.20 -12.46
CA ILE A 89 -12.58 -0.75 -13.43
C ILE A 89 -12.57 0.16 -14.65
N HIS A 90 -11.38 0.57 -15.05
CA HIS A 90 -11.14 1.35 -16.27
C HIS A 90 -10.59 0.39 -17.32
N VAL A 91 -11.24 0.35 -18.47
CA VAL A 91 -10.78 -0.41 -19.63
C VAL A 91 -10.25 0.60 -20.65
N CYS A 92 -8.93 0.69 -20.74
CA CYS A 92 -8.23 1.70 -21.55
C CYS A 92 -8.02 1.22 -22.99
N THR A 93 -8.20 -0.07 -23.27
CA THR A 93 -8.02 -0.70 -24.59
C THR A 93 -9.37 -1.23 -25.09
N GLU A 94 -9.86 -0.72 -26.22
CA GLU A 94 -11.19 -1.02 -26.77
C GLU A 94 -11.45 -2.51 -26.95
N GLU A 95 -10.45 -3.26 -27.40
CA GLU A 95 -10.54 -4.72 -27.61
C GLU A 95 -10.86 -5.50 -26.33
N LEU A 96 -10.55 -4.94 -25.16
CA LEU A 96 -10.79 -5.58 -23.86
C LEU A 96 -12.15 -5.25 -23.24
N VAL A 97 -12.93 -4.35 -23.81
CA VAL A 97 -14.25 -3.96 -23.27
C VAL A 97 -15.15 -5.18 -23.14
N LYS A 98 -15.36 -5.92 -24.24
CA LYS A 98 -16.23 -7.12 -24.21
C LYS A 98 -15.72 -8.23 -23.28
N PRO A 99 -14.44 -8.63 -23.32
CA PRO A 99 -13.90 -9.61 -22.36
C PRO A 99 -14.09 -9.20 -20.90
N VAL A 100 -13.88 -7.93 -20.57
CA VAL A 100 -14.07 -7.41 -19.21
C VAL A 100 -15.55 -7.42 -18.82
N GLU A 101 -16.46 -6.97 -19.69
CA GLU A 101 -17.91 -7.02 -19.45
C GLU A 101 -18.36 -8.45 -19.17
N GLN A 102 -17.94 -9.43 -19.98
CA GLN A 102 -18.26 -10.85 -19.78
C GLN A 102 -17.73 -11.39 -18.45
N ALA A 103 -16.52 -10.99 -18.04
CA ALA A 103 -15.98 -11.36 -16.74
C ALA A 103 -16.80 -10.73 -15.59
N LEU A 104 -17.19 -9.46 -15.72
CA LEU A 104 -18.02 -8.78 -14.73
C LEU A 104 -19.40 -9.42 -14.58
N GLU A 105 -20.02 -9.88 -15.66
CA GLU A 105 -21.30 -10.62 -15.61
C GLU A 105 -21.21 -11.90 -14.76
N ILE A 106 -20.03 -12.53 -14.70
CA ILE A 106 -19.81 -13.75 -13.92
C ILE A 106 -19.56 -13.42 -12.45
N PHE A 107 -18.81 -12.37 -12.16
CA PHE A 107 -18.28 -12.08 -10.82
C PHE A 107 -19.06 -11.00 -10.06
N LEU A 108 -19.82 -10.14 -10.74
CA LEU A 108 -20.60 -9.09 -10.09
C LEU A 108 -22.02 -9.56 -9.77
N SER A 109 -22.63 -8.88 -8.80
CA SER A 109 -24.04 -9.06 -8.47
C SER A 109 -24.91 -8.57 -9.61
N SER A 110 -25.94 -9.36 -9.97
CA SER A 110 -27.00 -8.94 -10.91
C SER A 110 -27.95 -7.89 -10.32
N SER A 111 -27.83 -7.56 -9.04
CA SER A 111 -28.64 -6.57 -8.31
C SER A 111 -27.74 -5.55 -7.62
N PRO A 112 -27.12 -4.61 -8.36
CA PRO A 112 -26.21 -3.64 -7.79
C PRO A 112 -26.95 -2.69 -6.84
N SER A 113 -26.23 -2.23 -5.79
CA SER A 113 -26.77 -1.24 -4.85
C SER A 113 -26.79 0.15 -5.48
N TYR A 114 -27.98 0.67 -5.73
CA TYR A 114 -28.13 2.05 -6.22
C TYR A 114 -27.55 3.09 -5.24
N ILE A 115 -27.59 2.82 -3.93
CA ILE A 115 -27.00 3.70 -2.92
C ILE A 115 -25.49 3.80 -3.11
N PHE A 116 -24.81 2.67 -3.37
CA PHE A 116 -23.38 2.69 -3.67
C PHE A 116 -23.08 3.40 -4.98
N MET A 117 -23.87 3.17 -6.02
CA MET A 117 -23.68 3.82 -7.32
C MET A 117 -23.82 5.36 -7.19
N MET A 118 -24.87 5.84 -6.52
CA MET A 118 -25.06 7.27 -6.26
C MET A 118 -23.92 7.87 -5.43
N ASN A 119 -23.42 7.13 -4.43
CA ASN A 119 -22.29 7.58 -3.63
C ASN A 119 -20.99 7.63 -4.42
N MET A 120 -20.74 6.65 -5.31
CA MET A 120 -19.59 6.65 -6.21
C MET A 120 -19.61 7.87 -7.13
N GLU A 121 -20.76 8.16 -7.76
CA GLU A 121 -20.95 9.33 -8.60
C GLU A 121 -20.68 10.61 -7.82
N ALA A 122 -21.29 10.76 -6.63
CA ALA A 122 -21.09 11.92 -5.77
C ALA A 122 -19.62 12.12 -5.36
N ALA A 123 -18.92 11.04 -5.03
CA ALA A 123 -17.50 11.09 -4.68
C ALA A 123 -16.63 11.51 -5.87
N ILE A 124 -16.90 11.00 -7.07
CA ILE A 124 -16.17 11.36 -8.29
C ILE A 124 -16.44 12.82 -8.68
N CYS A 125 -17.70 13.27 -8.64
CA CYS A 125 -18.05 14.67 -8.90
C CYS A 125 -17.38 15.59 -7.87
N TYR A 126 -17.38 15.24 -6.60
CA TYR A 126 -16.66 16.00 -5.57
C TYR A 126 -15.18 16.16 -5.92
N MET A 127 -14.51 15.07 -6.32
CA MET A 127 -13.10 15.11 -6.68
C MET A 127 -12.84 15.92 -7.97
N ALA A 128 -13.75 15.87 -8.93
CA ALA A 128 -13.59 16.58 -10.21
C ALA A 128 -13.79 18.11 -10.09
N ASP A 129 -14.66 18.53 -9.17
CA ASP A 129 -15.08 19.93 -9.04
C ASP A 129 -14.31 20.69 -7.92
N HIS A 130 -13.48 20.01 -7.14
CA HIS A 130 -12.80 20.59 -5.99
C HIS A 130 -11.38 21.06 -6.30
N ASP A 131 -11.00 22.20 -5.71
CA ASP A 131 -9.62 22.68 -5.68
C ASP A 131 -8.93 22.15 -4.43
N PHE A 132 -7.90 21.32 -4.61
CA PHE A 132 -7.15 20.69 -3.52
C PHE A 132 -5.87 21.44 -3.12
N THR A 133 -5.66 22.66 -3.62
CA THR A 133 -4.47 23.49 -3.33
C THR A 133 -4.25 23.69 -1.84
N GLU A 134 -5.31 23.90 -1.05
CA GLU A 134 -5.23 24.04 0.39
C GLU A 134 -4.76 22.75 1.06
N TYR A 135 -5.36 21.61 0.69
CA TYR A 135 -4.95 20.29 1.17
C TYR A 135 -3.48 19.99 0.85
N GLU A 136 -3.06 20.22 -0.39
CA GLU A 136 -1.67 19.99 -0.80
C GLU A 136 -0.66 20.87 -0.04
N ASN A 137 -1.05 22.12 0.26
CA ASN A 137 -0.22 23.03 1.07
C ASN A 137 -0.13 22.54 2.52
N ASN A 138 -1.24 22.18 3.13
CA ASN A 138 -1.28 21.67 4.50
C ASN A 138 -0.47 20.37 4.63
N LEU A 139 -0.61 19.45 3.67
CA LEU A 139 0.16 18.20 3.64
C LEU A 139 1.66 18.47 3.52
N ARG A 140 2.08 19.39 2.65
CA ARG A 140 3.49 19.77 2.49
C ARG A 140 4.06 20.36 3.77
N GLU A 141 3.37 21.34 4.37
CA GLU A 141 3.81 21.96 5.63
C GLU A 141 3.91 20.94 6.76
N PHE A 142 2.94 20.06 6.85
CA PHE A 142 2.94 18.95 7.82
C PHE A 142 4.16 18.05 7.64
N ARG A 143 4.48 17.62 6.40
CA ARG A 143 5.65 16.80 6.11
C ARG A 143 6.96 17.51 6.47
N GLU A 144 7.09 18.78 6.12
CA GLU A 144 8.25 19.61 6.51
C GLU A 144 8.43 19.71 8.04
N ASN A 145 7.34 19.74 8.79
CA ASN A 145 7.37 19.73 10.24
C ASN A 145 7.77 18.37 10.81
N CYS A 146 7.23 17.28 10.26
CA CYS A 146 7.58 15.91 10.66
C CYS A 146 9.07 15.59 10.43
N ALA A 147 9.69 16.13 9.38
CA ALA A 147 11.13 15.96 9.10
C ALA A 147 12.05 16.50 10.22
N LYS A 148 11.52 17.30 11.16
CA LYS A 148 12.25 17.86 12.29
C LYS A 148 12.21 16.99 13.55
N LEU A 149 11.46 15.89 13.55
CA LEU A 149 11.36 14.98 14.70
C LEU A 149 12.64 14.13 14.81
N PRO A 150 13.29 14.09 15.99
CA PRO A 150 14.58 13.41 16.13
C PRO A 150 14.52 11.90 16.26
N GLN A 151 13.40 11.32 16.77
CA GLN A 151 13.24 9.88 17.03
C GLN A 151 12.32 9.18 16.05
N ILE A 152 11.42 9.92 15.41
CA ILE A 152 10.47 9.41 14.42
C ILE A 152 10.89 9.89 13.04
N THR A 153 11.14 8.96 12.14
CA THR A 153 11.51 9.26 10.75
C THR A 153 10.31 9.03 9.83
N MET A 154 9.90 10.06 9.11
CA MET A 154 8.95 9.93 8.01
C MET A 154 9.68 9.51 6.74
N ILE A 155 9.08 8.62 5.95
CA ILE A 155 9.61 8.24 4.64
C ILE A 155 9.33 9.37 3.65
N GLU A 156 10.37 9.85 2.99
CA GLU A 156 10.31 10.93 2.01
C GLU A 156 10.45 10.41 0.59
N LYS A 157 9.85 11.15 -0.36
CA LYS A 157 9.88 10.84 -1.79
C LYS A 157 11.30 10.65 -2.32
N GLU A 158 12.21 11.52 -1.92
CA GLU A 158 13.61 11.51 -2.35
C GLU A 158 14.30 10.19 -1.97
N ALA A 159 14.04 9.69 -0.75
CA ALA A 159 14.61 8.41 -0.29
C ALA A 159 14.04 7.23 -1.06
N VAL A 160 12.73 7.23 -1.33
CA VAL A 160 12.04 6.18 -2.09
C VAL A 160 12.53 6.15 -3.55
N CYS A 161 12.64 7.32 -4.19
CA CYS A 161 13.14 7.42 -5.56
C CYS A 161 14.64 7.08 -5.65
N ALA A 162 15.46 7.46 -4.66
CA ALA A 162 16.86 7.06 -4.59
C ALA A 162 17.04 5.53 -4.44
N ALA A 163 16.06 4.84 -3.86
CA ALA A 163 16.02 3.38 -3.78
C ALA A 163 15.52 2.70 -5.09
N GLY A 164 15.22 3.47 -6.13
CA GLY A 164 14.86 2.96 -7.46
C GLY A 164 13.38 2.99 -7.80
N ALA A 165 12.53 3.57 -6.97
CA ALA A 165 11.13 3.77 -7.33
C ALA A 165 10.97 4.88 -8.38
N TYR A 166 9.94 4.76 -9.23
CA TYR A 166 9.58 5.79 -10.20
C TYR A 166 8.99 7.04 -9.53
N GLY A 167 8.14 6.82 -8.53
CA GLY A 167 7.49 7.89 -7.79
C GLY A 167 7.04 7.46 -6.41
N TYR A 168 6.46 8.40 -5.69
CA TYR A 168 5.94 8.19 -4.35
C TYR A 168 4.64 8.99 -4.15
N ASP A 169 3.64 8.32 -3.62
CA ASP A 169 2.38 8.94 -3.20
C ASP A 169 2.54 9.55 -1.81
N GLU A 170 2.74 10.85 -1.75
CA GLU A 170 3.00 11.61 -0.52
C GLU A 170 1.78 11.69 0.41
N THR A 171 0.59 11.27 -0.04
CA THR A 171 -0.59 11.09 0.83
C THR A 171 -0.43 9.89 1.77
N ARG A 172 0.54 9.02 1.51
CA ARG A 172 0.96 7.95 2.41
C ARG A 172 1.95 8.51 3.42
N LEU A 173 1.52 8.51 4.68
CA LEU A 173 2.32 8.98 5.80
C LEU A 173 2.94 7.76 6.47
N VAL A 174 4.17 7.42 6.07
CA VAL A 174 4.88 6.22 6.54
C VAL A 174 5.93 6.65 7.54
N TYR A 175 5.81 6.15 8.78
CA TYR A 175 6.73 6.48 9.87
C TYR A 175 7.46 5.26 10.38
N SER A 176 8.72 5.45 10.74
CA SER A 176 9.55 4.48 11.45
C SER A 176 10.20 5.11 12.69
N ALA A 177 10.53 4.28 13.68
CA ALA A 177 11.23 4.67 14.89
C ALA A 177 12.16 3.54 15.36
N ALA A 178 12.83 3.72 16.48
CA ALA A 178 13.67 2.68 17.09
C ALA A 178 12.86 1.46 17.59
N VAL A 179 11.53 1.63 17.78
CA VAL A 179 10.59 0.58 18.21
C VAL A 179 9.96 -0.14 17.01
N PRO A 180 9.43 -1.36 17.20
CA PRO A 180 8.66 -2.05 16.17
C PRO A 180 7.42 -1.27 15.73
N GLY A 181 6.98 -1.46 14.46
CA GLY A 181 5.79 -0.81 13.93
C GLY A 181 4.52 -0.99 14.78
N PRO A 182 4.17 -2.21 15.25
CA PRO A 182 3.00 -2.40 16.11
C PRO A 182 3.07 -1.63 17.43
N GLU A 183 4.26 -1.44 17.99
CA GLU A 183 4.46 -0.64 19.21
C GLU A 183 4.25 0.85 18.90
N LEU A 184 4.81 1.35 17.80
CA LEU A 184 4.59 2.74 17.36
C LEU A 184 3.11 2.99 17.07
N LEU A 185 2.40 2.02 16.46
CA LEU A 185 0.95 2.09 16.24
C LEU A 185 0.20 2.24 17.56
N ALA A 186 0.53 1.40 18.55
CA ALA A 186 -0.09 1.46 19.88
C ALA A 186 0.18 2.80 20.58
N MET A 187 1.40 3.34 20.45
CA MET A 187 1.75 4.66 20.99
C MET A 187 0.93 5.79 20.35
N LEU A 188 0.73 5.76 19.04
CA LEU A 188 -0.07 6.75 18.31
C LEU A 188 -1.55 6.71 18.73
N ALA A 189 -2.10 5.51 18.90
CA ALA A 189 -3.47 5.32 19.37
C ALA A 189 -3.65 5.81 20.83
N ASP A 190 -2.72 5.46 21.73
CA ASP A 190 -2.79 5.80 23.16
C ASP A 190 -2.64 7.32 23.40
N LYS A 191 -1.72 7.99 22.68
CA LYS A 191 -1.39 9.39 22.92
C LYS A 191 -2.27 10.41 22.19
N GLY A 192 -2.96 10.01 21.14
CA GLY A 192 -3.70 10.99 20.33
C GLY A 192 -4.90 10.44 19.57
N ASP A 193 -5.39 9.25 19.93
CA ASP A 193 -6.52 8.57 19.26
C ASP A 193 -6.28 8.41 17.73
N VAL A 194 -5.01 8.34 17.30
CA VAL A 194 -4.66 8.20 15.90
C VAL A 194 -4.79 6.74 15.47
N VAL A 195 -5.62 6.50 14.47
CA VAL A 195 -5.82 5.17 13.86
C VAL A 195 -4.94 5.05 12.63
N CYS A 196 -3.93 4.16 12.69
CA CYS A 196 -3.10 3.85 11.56
C CYS A 196 -3.79 2.84 10.63
N GLU A 197 -3.55 2.91 9.34
CA GLU A 197 -4.02 1.93 8.36
C GLU A 197 -3.41 0.55 8.63
N MET A 198 -2.10 0.51 8.87
CA MET A 198 -1.39 -0.72 9.21
C MET A 198 -0.06 -0.47 9.92
N ALA A 199 0.47 -1.53 10.53
CA ALA A 199 1.85 -1.58 10.99
C ALA A 199 2.61 -2.69 10.26
N GLY A 200 3.73 -2.35 9.65
CA GLY A 200 4.74 -3.29 9.21
C GLY A 200 5.70 -3.64 10.35
N ARG A 201 6.75 -4.39 10.06
CA ARG A 201 7.74 -4.79 11.09
C ARG A 201 8.42 -3.60 11.76
N LYS A 202 8.75 -2.55 10.99
CA LYS A 202 9.55 -1.40 11.44
C LYS A 202 8.89 -0.05 11.17
N HIS A 203 7.66 -0.05 10.64
CA HIS A 203 6.98 1.17 10.25
C HIS A 203 5.48 1.07 10.47
N VAL A 204 4.84 2.21 10.50
CA VAL A 204 3.39 2.36 10.44
C VAL A 204 3.02 3.13 9.18
N VAL A 205 1.84 2.86 8.64
CA VAL A 205 1.27 3.56 7.50
C VAL A 205 -0.02 4.23 7.92
N LEU A 206 -0.13 5.52 7.66
CA LEU A 206 -1.36 6.28 7.71
C LEU A 206 -1.72 6.76 6.31
N ILE A 207 -3.00 6.98 6.06
CA ILE A 207 -3.51 7.50 4.81
C ILE A 207 -4.08 8.88 5.08
N SER A 208 -3.51 9.90 4.43
CA SER A 208 -4.13 11.21 4.37
C SER A 208 -5.03 11.29 3.14
N THR A 209 -6.14 11.96 3.28
CA THR A 209 -7.12 12.15 2.21
C THR A 209 -7.41 13.64 2.00
N VAL A 210 -8.00 13.96 0.88
CA VAL A 210 -8.42 15.35 0.56
C VAL A 210 -9.47 15.95 1.54
N ARG A 211 -9.92 15.15 2.51
CA ARG A 211 -10.84 15.61 3.57
C ARG A 211 -10.12 16.06 4.83
N ASP A 212 -8.82 15.79 4.93
CA ASP A 212 -8.02 16.20 6.09
C ASP A 212 -7.69 17.69 5.98
N GLY A 213 -8.09 18.44 6.99
CA GLY A 213 -7.81 19.86 7.09
C GLY A 213 -6.58 20.19 7.95
N GLN A 214 -6.31 21.46 8.14
CA GLN A 214 -5.19 21.94 8.96
C GLN A 214 -5.25 21.38 10.39
N GLU A 215 -6.44 21.35 11.01
CA GLU A 215 -6.63 20.86 12.38
C GLU A 215 -6.23 19.38 12.53
N ASP A 216 -6.54 18.55 11.52
CA ASP A 216 -6.21 17.13 11.51
C ASP A 216 -4.70 16.92 11.46
N PHE A 217 -4.01 17.66 10.60
CA PHE A 217 -2.54 17.64 10.52
C PHE A 217 -1.88 18.16 11.80
N GLU A 218 -2.42 19.21 12.41
CA GLU A 218 -1.91 19.72 13.69
C GLU A 218 -2.09 18.71 14.83
N GLN A 219 -3.24 18.02 14.89
CA GLN A 219 -3.48 16.97 15.88
C GLN A 219 -2.51 15.81 15.70
N LEU A 220 -2.34 15.33 14.46
CA LEU A 220 -1.39 14.26 14.15
C LEU A 220 0.04 14.67 14.51
N TYR A 221 0.46 15.88 14.17
CA TYR A 221 1.80 16.37 14.50
C TYR A 221 2.05 16.44 16.01
N ARG A 222 1.08 16.95 16.80
CA ARG A 222 1.16 16.95 18.28
C ARG A 222 1.31 15.53 18.84
N THR A 223 0.57 14.58 18.28
CA THR A 223 0.65 13.18 18.69
C THR A 223 2.02 12.58 18.38
N LEU A 224 2.55 12.85 17.18
CA LEU A 224 3.91 12.44 16.80
C LEU A 224 4.96 13.04 17.74
N GLN A 225 4.85 14.31 18.11
CA GLN A 225 5.75 14.96 19.08
C GLN A 225 5.70 14.27 20.45
N MET A 226 4.51 13.91 20.94
CA MET A 226 4.36 13.18 22.20
C MET A 226 5.01 11.80 22.15
N CYS A 227 4.87 11.08 21.04
CA CYS A 227 5.54 9.79 20.82
C CYS A 227 7.07 9.97 20.75
N ASP A 228 7.55 10.96 20.03
CA ASP A 228 8.97 11.28 19.86
C ASP A 228 9.65 11.55 21.21
N VAL A 229 9.01 12.35 22.07
CA VAL A 229 9.47 12.62 23.45
C VAL A 229 9.48 11.35 24.31
N ALA A 230 8.49 10.46 24.16
CA ALA A 230 8.44 9.20 24.90
C ALA A 230 9.59 8.28 24.48
N LEU A 231 9.85 8.15 23.19
CA LEU A 231 10.97 7.36 22.64
C LEU A 231 12.34 7.84 23.11
N THR A 232 12.50 9.15 23.35
CA THR A 232 13.76 9.70 23.90
C THR A 232 14.01 9.24 25.34
N LYS A 233 12.95 8.98 26.13
CA LYS A 233 13.05 8.60 27.55
C LYS A 233 13.26 7.09 27.77
N GLU A 234 12.86 6.28 26.80
CA GLU A 234 12.82 4.81 26.91
C GLU A 234 14.04 4.11 26.28
N GLY A 235 15.17 4.78 26.15
CA GLY A 235 16.38 4.38 25.43
C GLY A 235 17.07 3.07 25.81
N ASP A 236 16.37 2.12 26.48
CA ASP A 236 16.90 0.79 26.82
C ASP A 236 15.76 -0.26 26.79
N HIS A 237 15.21 -0.54 25.60
CA HIS A 237 14.35 -1.72 25.44
C HIS A 237 15.21 -2.95 25.14
N GLU A 238 15.53 -3.74 26.18
CA GLU A 238 15.98 -5.11 26.06
C GLU A 238 14.90 -5.92 25.29
N LYS A 239 15.32 -6.57 24.20
CA LYS A 239 14.46 -7.41 23.38
C LYS A 239 13.93 -8.58 24.22
N GLU A 240 12.70 -8.49 24.74
CA GLU A 240 11.99 -9.65 25.23
C GLU A 240 11.86 -10.67 24.07
N ARG A 241 12.47 -11.85 24.25
CA ARG A 241 12.27 -12.98 23.35
C ARG A 241 10.81 -13.43 23.46
N CYS A 242 10.02 -13.23 22.41
CA CYS A 242 8.65 -13.71 22.36
C CYS A 242 8.59 -15.23 22.50
N ALA A 243 7.71 -15.72 23.39
CA ALA A 243 7.34 -17.12 23.45
C ALA A 243 6.79 -17.57 22.09
N GLY A 244 7.33 -18.66 21.52
CA GLY A 244 6.90 -19.17 20.19
C GLY A 244 8.01 -19.24 19.14
N GLN A 245 9.13 -18.57 19.33
CA GLN A 245 10.27 -18.67 18.38
C GLN A 245 10.81 -20.10 18.22
N GLU A 246 10.76 -20.91 19.29
CA GLU A 246 11.17 -22.32 19.22
C GLU A 246 10.27 -23.17 18.31
N GLU A 247 8.98 -22.85 18.20
CA GLU A 247 8.07 -23.55 17.29
C GLU A 247 8.33 -23.16 15.83
N LEU A 248 8.59 -21.89 15.57
CA LEU A 248 8.95 -21.42 14.22
C LEU A 248 10.28 -22.05 13.76
N GLN A 249 11.26 -22.21 14.63
CA GLN A 249 12.54 -22.83 14.28
C GLN A 249 12.39 -24.28 13.82
N LYS A 250 11.39 -25.03 14.32
CA LYS A 250 11.11 -26.42 13.90
C LYS A 250 10.57 -26.51 12.45
N LEU A 251 10.13 -25.41 11.87
CA LEU A 251 9.63 -25.39 10.50
C LEU A 251 10.75 -25.41 9.45
N ALA A 252 11.99 -25.10 9.84
CA ALA A 252 13.11 -25.07 8.90
C ALA A 252 13.32 -26.43 8.23
N GLY A 253 13.40 -26.45 6.90
CA GLY A 253 13.56 -27.64 6.08
C GLY A 253 12.27 -28.43 5.84
N THR A 254 11.11 -28.00 6.36
CA THR A 254 9.82 -28.64 6.11
C THR A 254 9.13 -28.04 4.89
N LEU A 255 8.18 -28.78 4.30
CA LEU A 255 7.30 -28.26 3.24
C LEU A 255 6.12 -27.48 3.84
N ALA A 256 5.85 -26.30 3.33
CA ALA A 256 4.67 -25.53 3.70
C ALA A 256 3.39 -26.26 3.26
N ARG A 257 2.53 -26.61 4.20
CA ARG A 257 1.25 -27.30 3.93
C ARG A 257 0.14 -26.38 3.48
N ALA A 258 0.28 -25.09 3.82
CA ALA A 258 -0.59 -23.99 3.43
C ALA A 258 0.30 -22.75 3.11
N PRO A 259 -0.24 -21.74 2.41
CA PRO A 259 0.53 -20.52 2.21
C PRO A 259 0.76 -19.84 3.55
N ILE A 260 2.02 -19.46 3.81
CA ILE A 260 2.39 -18.71 5.03
C ILE A 260 2.43 -17.23 4.66
N TYR A 261 1.69 -16.42 5.39
CA TYR A 261 1.62 -14.98 5.19
C TYR A 261 1.59 -14.23 6.53
N VAL A 262 2.03 -12.98 6.47
CA VAL A 262 2.04 -12.06 7.61
C VAL A 262 0.90 -11.06 7.45
N TYR A 263 0.12 -10.87 8.47
CA TYR A 263 -1.01 -9.95 8.46
C TYR A 263 -0.93 -8.94 9.61
N PRO A 264 -1.27 -7.67 9.37
CA PRO A 264 -1.43 -6.99 8.08
C PRO A 264 -0.12 -6.78 7.33
N PRO A 265 -0.10 -6.52 6.00
CA PRO A 265 -1.24 -6.39 5.10
C PRO A 265 -1.70 -7.71 4.44
N GLY A 266 -1.09 -8.84 4.73
CA GLY A 266 -1.36 -10.13 4.09
C GLY A 266 -0.27 -10.52 3.08
N SER A 267 0.98 -10.10 3.34
CA SER A 267 2.13 -10.44 2.48
C SER A 267 2.46 -11.91 2.56
N TYR A 268 2.49 -12.60 1.42
CA TYR A 268 2.92 -13.99 1.30
C TYR A 268 4.42 -14.10 1.53
N ILE A 269 4.82 -15.08 2.35
CA ILE A 269 6.21 -15.36 2.69
C ILE A 269 6.66 -16.69 2.07
N VAL A 270 5.77 -17.69 2.07
CA VAL A 270 6.01 -19.04 1.51
C VAL A 270 4.71 -19.53 0.88
N ASN A 271 4.78 -20.09 -0.33
CA ASN A 271 3.63 -20.73 -0.96
C ASN A 271 3.48 -22.18 -0.53
N THR A 272 2.28 -22.73 -0.70
CA THR A 272 2.03 -24.15 -0.46
C THR A 272 2.97 -25.02 -1.28
N GLY A 273 3.62 -25.99 -0.64
CA GLY A 273 4.54 -26.92 -1.29
C GLY A 273 5.99 -26.40 -1.43
N GLU A 274 6.28 -25.17 -1.05
CA GLU A 274 7.66 -24.67 -0.97
C GLU A 274 8.36 -25.11 0.30
N ILE A 275 9.68 -25.25 0.26
CA ILE A 275 10.51 -25.56 1.43
C ILE A 275 10.66 -24.28 2.26
N ILE A 276 10.33 -24.36 3.55
CA ILE A 276 10.56 -23.29 4.52
C ILE A 276 12.05 -23.27 4.86
N THR A 277 12.79 -22.29 4.32
CA THR A 277 14.24 -22.20 4.55
C THR A 277 14.57 -21.64 5.95
N ALA A 278 15.82 -21.81 6.39
CA ALA A 278 16.28 -21.18 7.64
C ALA A 278 16.16 -19.64 7.58
N GLU A 279 16.47 -19.03 6.44
CA GLU A 279 16.29 -17.58 6.22
C GLU A 279 14.82 -17.17 6.33
N THR A 280 13.91 -18.00 5.81
CA THR A 280 12.47 -17.76 5.95
C THR A 280 12.04 -17.81 7.43
N VAL A 281 12.53 -18.78 8.19
CA VAL A 281 12.26 -18.88 9.63
C VAL A 281 12.78 -17.65 10.38
N GLU A 282 13.97 -17.16 10.06
CA GLU A 282 14.48 -15.92 10.65
C GLU A 282 13.58 -14.71 10.37
N LYS A 283 13.08 -14.59 9.13
CA LYS A 283 12.10 -13.55 8.77
C LYS A 283 10.80 -13.70 9.58
N LEU A 284 10.26 -14.91 9.69
CA LEU A 284 9.06 -15.18 10.48
C LEU A 284 9.25 -14.85 11.97
N CYS A 285 10.36 -15.25 12.56
CA CYS A 285 10.71 -14.89 13.94
C CYS A 285 10.81 -13.37 14.13
N ALA A 286 11.38 -12.66 13.15
CA ALA A 286 11.46 -11.19 13.18
C ALA A 286 10.09 -10.51 13.07
N TYR A 287 9.18 -11.06 12.26
CA TYR A 287 7.80 -10.57 12.18
C TYR A 287 7.03 -10.82 13.47
N GLN A 288 7.16 -12.01 14.04
CA GLN A 288 6.53 -12.35 15.32
C GLN A 288 7.06 -11.48 16.46
N ALA A 289 8.37 -11.28 16.54
CA ALA A 289 9.00 -10.40 17.53
C ALA A 289 8.58 -8.92 17.38
N ALA A 290 8.16 -8.51 16.19
CA ALA A 290 7.59 -7.21 15.91
C ALA A 290 6.08 -7.14 16.18
N GLY A 291 5.45 -8.20 16.70
CA GLY A 291 4.03 -8.23 17.05
C GLY A 291 3.08 -8.45 15.86
N LEU A 292 3.59 -8.84 14.68
CA LEU A 292 2.76 -9.14 13.53
C LEU A 292 2.22 -10.57 13.59
N HIS A 293 1.01 -10.76 13.05
CA HIS A 293 0.36 -12.07 13.03
C HIS A 293 0.82 -12.91 11.86
N ILE A 294 1.36 -14.09 12.13
CA ILE A 294 1.71 -15.09 11.13
C ILE A 294 0.51 -16.03 10.96
N ARG A 295 0.12 -16.30 9.73
CA ARG A 295 -0.95 -17.22 9.35
C ARG A 295 -0.41 -18.33 8.46
N GLY A 296 -1.01 -19.53 8.54
CA GLY A 296 -0.66 -20.67 7.70
C GLY A 296 0.47 -21.56 8.24
N ILE A 297 0.85 -21.38 9.51
CA ILE A 297 1.81 -22.24 10.21
C ILE A 297 1.09 -23.25 11.10
#